data_6142ec0b55d0ae7eec9d7e64b3a44efc
#
_entry.id   6142ec0b55d0ae7eec9d7e64b3a44efc
#
_cell.length_a   1.000
_cell.length_b   1.000
_cell.length_c   1.000
_cell.angle_alpha   90.00
_cell.angle_beta   90.00
_cell.angle_gamma   90.00
#
_symmetry.space_group_name_H-M   'P 1'
#
loop_
_entity.id
_entity.type
_entity.pdbx_description
1 polymer ?
#
loop_
_entity_poly.entity_id
_entity_poly.type
_entity_poly.pdbx_seq_one_letter_code
_entity_poly.pdbx_strand_id
1 'polypeptide(L)'
;MKKQVNAAKLAAFAGAAAVGGFIYLIAPGKIRKKQISPFQHRNFALRGLHKRDKSVPENSLAAFERAASYGYGIELDVQLSKDGQVVVFHDDTLNRVCGVDARVDSKTLAELQQLS
;
A
#
# COMPACT_ATOMS: atom_id res chain seq x y z
N MET A 1 -26.86 -27.18 -45.74
CA MET A 1 -27.59 -26.91 -44.49
C MET A 1 -26.77 -25.97 -43.61
N LYS A 2 -27.14 -24.71 -43.52
CA LYS A 2 -26.47 -23.75 -42.59
C LYS A 2 -27.00 -24.02 -41.16
N LYS A 3 -26.12 -24.47 -40.26
CA LYS A 3 -26.47 -24.60 -38.83
C LYS A 3 -26.78 -23.19 -38.29
N GLN A 4 -28.05 -22.93 -38.01
CA GLN A 4 -28.41 -21.70 -37.26
C GLN A 4 -27.84 -21.78 -35.87
N VAL A 5 -26.91 -20.88 -35.53
CA VAL A 5 -26.39 -20.75 -34.19
C VAL A 5 -27.51 -20.14 -33.34
N ASN A 6 -27.94 -20.86 -32.31
CA ASN A 6 -29.01 -20.41 -31.42
C ASN A 6 -28.55 -19.17 -30.67
N ALA A 7 -29.28 -18.06 -30.79
CA ALA A 7 -28.96 -16.77 -30.17
C ALA A 7 -28.73 -16.89 -28.64
N ALA A 8 -29.47 -17.78 -27.98
CA ALA A 8 -29.28 -18.04 -26.54
C ALA A 8 -27.90 -18.66 -26.24
N LYS A 9 -27.39 -19.55 -27.10
CA LYS A 9 -26.04 -20.12 -26.93
C LYS A 9 -24.94 -19.06 -27.15
N LEU A 10 -25.15 -18.17 -28.12
CA LEU A 10 -24.21 -17.08 -28.41
C LEU A 10 -24.15 -16.09 -27.24
N ALA A 11 -25.31 -15.71 -26.66
CA ALA A 11 -25.39 -14.85 -25.49
C ALA A 11 -24.75 -15.48 -24.25
N ALA A 12 -24.97 -16.77 -24.01
CA ALA A 12 -24.33 -17.50 -22.91
C ALA A 12 -22.81 -17.56 -23.05
N PHE A 13 -22.31 -17.77 -24.29
CA PHE A 13 -20.86 -17.78 -24.54
C PHE A 13 -20.24 -16.39 -24.35
N ALA A 14 -20.91 -15.34 -24.84
CA ALA A 14 -20.45 -13.95 -24.63
C ALA A 14 -20.43 -13.57 -23.15
N GLY A 15 -21.44 -13.96 -22.37
CA GLY A 15 -21.48 -13.75 -20.92
C GLY A 15 -20.35 -14.48 -20.20
N ALA A 16 -20.11 -15.74 -20.53
CA ALA A 16 -19.01 -16.52 -19.93
C ALA A 16 -17.63 -15.92 -20.28
N ALA A 17 -17.44 -15.46 -21.51
CA ALA A 17 -16.19 -14.81 -21.93
C ALA A 17 -15.97 -13.47 -21.20
N ALA A 18 -17.03 -12.68 -21.01
CA ALA A 18 -16.94 -11.41 -20.27
C ALA A 18 -16.57 -11.64 -18.79
N VAL A 19 -17.21 -12.61 -18.12
CA VAL A 19 -16.90 -12.98 -16.74
C VAL A 19 -15.49 -13.54 -16.61
N GLY A 20 -15.08 -14.44 -17.52
CA GLY A 20 -13.71 -14.98 -17.54
C GLY A 20 -12.66 -13.91 -17.77
N GLY A 21 -12.91 -12.97 -18.69
CA GLY A 21 -12.05 -11.81 -18.94
C GLY A 21 -11.94 -10.89 -17.73
N PHE A 22 -13.05 -10.61 -17.07
CA PHE A 22 -13.05 -9.81 -15.83
C PHE A 22 -12.25 -10.48 -14.72
N ILE A 23 -12.49 -11.78 -14.45
CA ILE A 23 -11.72 -12.54 -13.45
C ILE A 23 -10.22 -12.54 -13.80
N TYR A 24 -9.86 -12.69 -15.07
CA TYR A 24 -8.47 -12.64 -15.52
C TYR A 24 -7.81 -11.28 -15.25
N LEU A 25 -8.54 -10.17 -15.44
CA LEU A 25 -8.04 -8.82 -15.21
C LEU A 25 -7.83 -8.49 -13.73
N ILE A 26 -8.70 -9.04 -12.84
CA ILE A 26 -8.59 -8.79 -11.39
C ILE A 26 -7.82 -9.90 -10.66
N ALA A 27 -7.47 -10.98 -11.34
CA ALA A 27 -6.72 -12.07 -10.71
C ALA A 27 -5.34 -11.57 -10.26
N PRO A 28 -4.94 -11.87 -9.02
CA PRO A 28 -3.61 -11.52 -8.55
C PRO A 28 -2.55 -12.17 -9.46
N GLY A 29 -1.51 -11.41 -9.80
CA GLY A 29 -0.40 -11.89 -10.60
C GLY A 29 0.23 -13.16 -10.00
N LYS A 30 0.82 -14.01 -10.85
CA LYS A 30 1.53 -15.22 -10.39
C LYS A 30 2.77 -14.83 -9.59
N ILE A 31 2.62 -14.70 -8.27
CA ILE A 31 3.75 -14.47 -7.38
C ILE A 31 4.47 -15.80 -7.19
N ARG A 32 5.77 -15.83 -7.47
CA ARG A 32 6.58 -17.04 -7.28
C ARG A 32 6.68 -17.33 -5.78
N LYS A 33 6.43 -18.57 -5.35
CA LYS A 33 6.54 -19.01 -3.94
C LYS A 33 7.86 -18.56 -3.29
N LYS A 34 8.97 -18.56 -4.04
CA LYS A 34 10.28 -18.10 -3.58
C LYS A 34 10.32 -16.61 -3.21
N GLN A 35 9.48 -15.77 -3.82
CA GLN A 35 9.42 -14.33 -3.52
C GLN A 35 8.61 -14.04 -2.26
N ILE A 36 7.61 -14.88 -1.95
CA ILE A 36 6.75 -14.71 -0.77
C ILE A 36 7.33 -15.42 0.46
N SER A 37 8.08 -16.52 0.24
CA SER A 37 8.60 -17.36 1.33
C SER A 37 9.30 -16.60 2.46
N PRO A 38 10.10 -15.54 2.22
CA PRO A 38 10.72 -14.76 3.30
C PRO A 38 9.71 -14.01 4.19
N PHE A 39 8.50 -13.76 3.69
CA PHE A 39 7.46 -12.97 4.36
C PHE A 39 6.37 -13.83 5.00
N GLN A 40 6.32 -15.15 4.66
CA GLN A 40 5.34 -16.06 5.22
C GLN A 40 5.60 -16.27 6.72
N HIS A 41 4.50 -16.36 7.49
CA HIS A 41 4.51 -16.58 8.95
C HIS A 41 5.26 -15.50 9.75
N ARG A 42 5.38 -14.29 9.20
CA ARG A 42 5.93 -13.13 9.88
C ARG A 42 4.84 -12.12 10.21
N ASN A 43 4.93 -11.52 11.38
CA ASN A 43 4.11 -10.37 11.73
C ASN A 43 4.76 -9.11 11.16
N PHE A 44 3.93 -8.19 10.68
CA PHE A 44 4.37 -6.88 10.21
C PHE A 44 3.73 -5.79 11.07
N ALA A 45 4.53 -4.85 11.52
CA ALA A 45 4.09 -3.68 12.23
C ALA A 45 3.70 -2.59 11.23
N LEU A 46 2.41 -2.30 11.12
CA LEU A 46 1.87 -1.23 10.28
C LEU A 46 2.41 0.11 10.79
N ARG A 47 3.10 0.85 9.91
CA ARG A 47 3.80 2.12 10.23
C ARG A 47 4.78 2.00 11.40
N GLY A 48 5.39 0.81 11.56
CA GLY A 48 6.19 0.45 12.70
C GLY A 48 5.36 0.07 13.94
N LEU A 49 6.03 -0.35 15.01
CA LEU A 49 5.37 -0.73 16.27
C LEU A 49 5.11 0.52 17.14
N HIS A 50 4.29 1.42 16.60
CA HIS A 50 3.93 2.69 17.21
C HIS A 50 2.97 2.55 18.40
N LYS A 51 2.77 3.61 19.20
CA LYS A 51 1.85 3.65 20.33
C LYS A 51 0.73 4.68 20.10
N ARG A 52 -0.48 4.33 20.54
CA ARG A 52 -1.64 5.22 20.46
C ARG A 52 -1.51 6.50 21.29
N ASP A 53 -0.75 6.46 22.36
CA ASP A 53 -0.46 7.61 23.24
C ASP A 53 0.58 8.58 22.64
N LYS A 54 1.01 8.34 21.41
CA LYS A 54 2.00 9.11 20.64
C LYS A 54 3.41 9.17 21.28
N SER A 55 3.69 8.39 22.33
CA SER A 55 5.04 8.30 22.91
C SER A 55 6.05 7.63 21.96
N VAL A 56 5.54 6.85 21.01
CA VAL A 56 6.28 6.29 19.85
C VAL A 56 5.46 6.59 18.61
N PRO A 57 5.76 7.67 17.88
CA PRO A 57 4.98 8.07 16.70
C PRO A 57 4.99 7.03 15.59
N GLU A 58 3.91 6.98 14.81
CA GLU A 58 3.86 6.17 13.60
C GLU A 58 4.89 6.65 12.57
N ASN A 59 5.35 5.74 11.70
CA ASN A 59 6.32 6.03 10.64
C ASN A 59 7.62 6.71 11.14
N SER A 60 8.01 6.48 12.41
CA SER A 60 9.22 7.02 13.00
C SER A 60 10.31 5.97 13.20
N LEU A 61 11.56 6.40 13.29
CA LEU A 61 12.69 5.51 13.59
C LEU A 61 12.48 4.74 14.90
N ALA A 62 11.94 5.39 15.93
CA ALA A 62 11.64 4.75 17.22
C ALA A 62 10.61 3.61 17.06
N ALA A 63 9.59 3.79 16.20
CA ALA A 63 8.62 2.74 15.90
C ALA A 63 9.25 1.59 15.11
N PHE A 64 10.19 1.88 14.22
CA PHE A 64 10.90 0.89 13.43
C PHE A 64 11.89 0.07 14.27
N GLU A 65 12.69 0.72 15.10
CA GLU A 65 13.59 0.06 16.05
C GLU A 65 12.83 -0.86 16.99
N ARG A 66 11.69 -0.39 17.49
CA ARG A 66 10.83 -1.19 18.34
C ARG A 66 10.26 -2.40 17.59
N ALA A 67 9.81 -2.26 16.37
CA ALA A 67 9.35 -3.39 15.55
C ALA A 67 10.47 -4.41 15.33
N ALA A 68 11.66 -3.95 14.99
CA ALA A 68 12.84 -4.78 14.77
C ALA A 68 13.26 -5.54 16.04
N SER A 69 13.19 -4.92 17.23
CA SER A 69 13.52 -5.56 18.50
C SER A 69 12.59 -6.73 18.86
N TYR A 70 11.36 -6.71 18.34
CA TYR A 70 10.39 -7.83 18.47
C TYR A 70 10.48 -8.84 17.32
N GLY A 71 11.40 -8.66 16.37
CA GLY A 71 11.54 -9.52 15.19
C GLY A 71 10.39 -9.37 14.18
N TYR A 72 9.65 -8.26 14.21
CA TYR A 72 8.58 -7.97 13.26
C TYR A 72 9.15 -7.37 11.98
N GLY A 73 8.49 -7.66 10.86
CA GLY A 73 8.66 -6.86 9.65
C GLY A 73 8.08 -5.46 9.87
N ILE A 74 8.49 -4.53 9.04
CA ILE A 74 8.00 -3.14 9.07
C ILE A 74 7.26 -2.88 7.77
N GLU A 75 6.06 -2.36 7.88
CA GLU A 75 5.34 -1.72 6.80
C GLU A 75 5.43 -0.21 7.04
N LEU A 76 5.68 0.56 5.98
CA LEU A 76 5.82 2.00 6.06
C LEU A 76 5.26 2.66 4.80
N ASP A 77 4.80 3.90 4.94
CA ASP A 77 4.26 4.70 3.86
C ASP A 77 5.31 5.69 3.36
N VAL A 78 5.42 5.85 2.05
CA VAL A 78 6.35 6.81 1.44
C VAL A 78 5.63 7.74 0.48
N GLN A 79 6.06 9.00 0.45
CA GLN A 79 5.59 10.03 -0.45
C GLN A 79 6.77 10.84 -1.00
N LEU A 80 6.51 11.72 -1.96
CA LEU A 80 7.50 12.66 -2.47
C LEU A 80 7.25 14.04 -1.86
N SER A 81 8.32 14.67 -1.40
CA SER A 81 8.35 16.10 -1.05
C SER A 81 8.27 16.98 -2.31
N LYS A 82 8.08 18.30 -2.15
CA LYS A 82 8.07 19.28 -3.23
C LYS A 82 9.32 19.23 -4.13
N ASP A 83 10.46 18.95 -3.54
CA ASP A 83 11.76 18.84 -4.23
C ASP A 83 12.10 17.41 -4.64
N GLY A 84 11.09 16.50 -4.66
CA GLY A 84 11.21 15.13 -5.17
C GLY A 84 12.00 14.18 -4.28
N GLN A 85 12.20 14.51 -3.01
CA GLN A 85 12.82 13.61 -2.04
C GLN A 85 11.78 12.63 -1.47
N VAL A 86 12.19 11.38 -1.27
CA VAL A 86 11.33 10.37 -0.63
C VAL A 86 11.27 10.62 0.87
N VAL A 87 10.06 10.78 1.40
CA VAL A 87 9.80 10.96 2.83
C VAL A 87 8.86 9.89 3.34
N VAL A 88 9.03 9.47 4.59
CA VAL A 88 8.16 8.47 5.23
C VAL A 88 7.01 9.20 5.92
N PHE A 89 5.82 9.12 5.33
CA PHE A 89 4.62 9.78 5.83
C PHE A 89 3.37 9.16 5.19
N HIS A 90 2.27 9.00 5.96
CA HIS A 90 1.06 8.35 5.47
C HIS A 90 0.07 9.31 4.80
N ASP A 91 -0.32 10.38 5.52
CA ASP A 91 -1.41 11.26 5.08
C ASP A 91 -0.95 12.21 3.95
N ASP A 92 -1.85 12.63 3.08
CA ASP A 92 -1.55 13.69 2.09
C ASP A 92 -1.25 15.03 2.76
N THR A 93 -1.77 15.25 3.97
CA THR A 93 -1.62 16.51 4.72
C THR A 93 -0.91 16.31 6.04
N LEU A 94 -0.21 17.34 6.50
CA LEU A 94 0.57 17.35 7.74
C LEU A 94 -0.28 17.58 9.00
N ASN A 95 -1.58 17.84 8.86
CA ASN A 95 -2.46 18.30 9.93
C ASN A 95 -2.54 17.30 11.11
N ARG A 96 -2.87 16.04 10.84
CA ARG A 96 -3.12 15.04 11.89
C ARG A 96 -1.87 14.73 12.75
N VAL A 97 -0.72 14.64 12.11
CA VAL A 97 0.53 14.23 12.78
C VAL A 97 1.32 15.42 13.25
N CYS A 98 1.47 16.46 12.40
CA CYS A 98 2.32 17.62 12.69
C CYS A 98 1.55 18.87 13.14
N GLY A 99 0.19 18.87 13.04
CA GLY A 99 -0.63 20.04 13.38
C GLY A 99 -0.50 21.23 12.41
N VAL A 100 0.06 21.00 11.22
CA VAL A 100 0.30 22.03 10.20
C VAL A 100 -0.70 21.88 9.06
N ASP A 101 -1.40 22.95 8.72
CA ASP A 101 -2.34 22.96 7.59
C ASP A 101 -1.59 23.15 6.25
N ALA A 102 -0.99 22.07 5.79
CA ALA A 102 -0.27 22.03 4.51
C ALA A 102 -0.23 20.59 3.97
N ARG A 103 -0.01 20.44 2.67
CA ARG A 103 0.25 19.13 2.04
C ARG A 103 1.74 18.78 2.13
N VAL A 104 2.04 17.48 2.19
CA VAL A 104 3.41 16.95 2.18
C VAL A 104 4.15 17.37 0.90
N ASP A 105 3.51 17.22 -0.26
CA ASP A 105 4.06 17.56 -1.59
C ASP A 105 4.21 19.07 -1.85
N SER A 106 3.72 19.92 -0.94
CA SER A 106 3.90 21.37 -1.00
C SER A 106 5.15 21.87 -0.28
N LYS A 107 5.83 21.01 0.47
CA LYS A 107 7.00 21.31 1.31
C LYS A 107 8.25 20.60 0.81
N THR A 108 9.40 21.28 0.87
CA THR A 108 10.71 20.67 0.63
C THR A 108 11.10 19.75 1.79
N LEU A 109 12.05 18.83 1.56
CA LEU A 109 12.59 17.99 2.63
C LEU A 109 13.10 18.80 3.82
N ALA A 110 13.81 19.92 3.55
CA ALA A 110 14.34 20.78 4.60
C ALA A 110 13.23 21.42 5.45
N GLU A 111 12.09 21.81 4.83
CA GLU A 111 10.92 22.34 5.56
C GLU A 111 10.23 21.25 6.38
N LEU A 112 10.11 20.03 5.84
CA LEU A 112 9.49 18.89 6.54
C LEU A 112 10.30 18.47 7.76
N GLN A 113 11.63 18.49 7.68
CA GLN A 113 12.53 18.15 8.81
C GLN A 113 12.40 19.10 10.00
N GLN A 114 11.85 20.30 9.81
CA GLN A 114 11.60 21.24 10.91
C GLN A 114 10.32 20.90 11.69
N LEU A 115 9.51 19.96 11.18
CA LEU A 115 8.22 19.58 11.78
C LEU A 115 8.29 18.28 12.59
N SER A 116 9.43 17.62 12.62
CA SER A 116 9.65 16.31 13.27
C SER A 116 10.29 16.44 14.66
#